data_0441f9b510fcc98d3043a3863d9231fc
#
_entry.id   0441f9b510fcc98d3043a3863d9231fc
#
_cell.length_a   1.000
_cell.length_b   1.000
_cell.length_c   1.000
_cell.angle_alpha   90.00
_cell.angle_beta   90.00
_cell.angle_gamma   90.00
#
_symmetry.space_group_name_H-M   'P 1'
#
loop_
_entity.id
_entity.type
_entity.pdbx_description
1 polymer ?
#
loop_
_entity_poly.entity_id
_entity_poly.type
_entity_poly.pdbx_seq_one_letter_code
_entity_poly.pdbx_strand_id
1 'polypeptide(L)'
;LIFGVYTLFEKTFIGKIMQATAQDRYAAELLGVPTIIAISCTYMISLCLSGLGGWLAAPLFLVSQSLGSMAQKAFAGIVLGGFGNVKGAIIGCLLIGLIESFSVIITDSYKDAVVFLVLIIVLVVKPTGILGQNVSDKA
;
A
#
# COMPACT_ATOMS: atom_id res chain seq x y z
N LEU A 1 8.30 8.21 9.58
CA LEU A 1 7.16 7.27 9.50
C LEU A 1 7.49 6.09 8.59
N ILE A 2 7.76 6.31 7.30
CA ILE A 2 8.02 5.25 6.30
C ILE A 2 9.16 4.32 6.74
N PHE A 3 10.28 4.87 7.20
CA PHE A 3 11.42 4.09 7.68
C PHE A 3 11.09 3.27 8.93
N GLY A 4 10.29 3.82 9.84
CA GLY A 4 9.82 3.11 11.04
C GLY A 4 8.93 1.92 10.70
N VAL A 5 7.97 2.10 9.81
CA VAL A 5 7.09 1.04 9.34
C VAL A 5 7.89 -0.06 8.62
N TYR A 6 8.81 0.33 7.75
CA TYR A 6 9.67 -0.59 7.03
C TYR A 6 10.50 -1.47 7.99
N THR A 7 11.16 -0.86 8.98
CA THR A 7 11.95 -1.61 9.97
C THR A 7 11.10 -2.51 10.84
N LEU A 8 9.88 -2.07 11.18
CA LEU A 8 8.94 -2.86 11.96
C LEU A 8 8.51 -4.11 11.19
N PHE A 9 8.18 -4.00 9.91
CA PHE A 9 7.75 -5.14 9.10
C PHE A 9 8.89 -6.07 8.70
N GLU A 10 10.08 -5.58 8.39
CA GLU A 10 11.20 -6.42 7.92
C GLU A 10 12.09 -6.97 9.04
N LYS A 11 12.32 -6.20 10.10
CA LYS A 11 13.28 -6.57 11.15
C LYS A 11 12.64 -7.16 12.40
N THR A 12 11.36 -6.88 12.65
CA THR A 12 10.69 -7.36 13.85
C THR A 12 10.09 -8.74 13.64
N PHE A 13 10.20 -9.59 14.64
CA PHE A 13 9.60 -10.94 14.64
C PHE A 13 8.08 -10.88 14.42
N ILE A 14 7.41 -9.89 15.02
CA ILE A 14 5.98 -9.64 14.84
C ILE A 14 5.65 -9.34 13.38
N GLY A 15 6.44 -8.50 12.70
CA GLY A 15 6.26 -8.19 11.28
C GLY A 15 6.38 -9.43 10.38
N LYS A 16 7.30 -10.34 10.69
CA LYS A 16 7.45 -11.60 9.96
C LYS A 16 6.26 -12.54 10.17
N ILE A 17 5.73 -12.62 11.38
CA ILE A 17 4.51 -13.37 11.69
C ILE A 17 3.32 -12.82 10.89
N MET A 18 3.16 -11.50 10.85
CA MET A 18 2.10 -10.85 10.06
C MET A 18 2.22 -11.16 8.58
N GLN A 19 3.43 -11.10 8.02
CA GLN A 19 3.67 -11.43 6.61
C GLN A 19 3.40 -12.91 6.31
N ALA A 20 3.82 -13.82 7.17
CA ALA A 20 3.54 -15.25 7.03
C ALA A 20 2.03 -15.54 7.07
N THR A 21 1.31 -14.93 8.01
CA THR A 21 -0.16 -15.07 8.13
C THR A 21 -0.89 -14.49 6.91
N ALA A 22 -0.36 -13.41 6.31
CA ALA A 22 -0.93 -12.80 5.12
C ALA A 22 -0.69 -13.62 3.85
N GLN A 23 0.40 -14.40 3.78
CA GLN A 23 0.70 -15.26 2.64
C GLN A 23 -0.10 -16.55 2.67
N ASP A 24 -0.11 -17.24 3.79
CA ASP A 24 -0.88 -18.47 3.98
C ASP A 24 -1.30 -18.62 5.45
N ARG A 25 -2.58 -18.37 5.71
CA ARG A 25 -3.15 -18.46 7.03
C ARG A 25 -3.15 -19.90 7.58
N TYR A 26 -3.46 -20.86 6.71
CA TYR A 26 -3.51 -22.28 7.10
C TYR A 26 -2.13 -22.81 7.48
N ALA A 27 -1.13 -22.53 6.66
CA ALA A 27 0.24 -22.93 6.96
C ALA A 27 0.76 -22.29 8.24
N ALA A 28 0.44 -21.01 8.48
CA ALA A 28 0.82 -20.32 9.71
C ALA A 28 0.16 -20.95 10.97
N GLU A 29 -1.12 -21.33 10.90
CA GLU A 29 -1.83 -22.00 11.98
C GLU A 29 -1.22 -23.39 12.30
N LEU A 30 -0.86 -24.16 11.27
CA LEU A 30 -0.19 -25.45 11.43
C LEU A 30 1.18 -25.34 12.11
N LEU A 31 1.88 -24.23 11.91
CA LEU A 31 3.14 -23.92 12.57
C LEU A 31 2.97 -23.36 14.00
N GLY A 32 1.73 -23.34 14.52
CA GLY A 32 1.42 -22.86 15.88
C GLY A 32 1.42 -21.33 16.03
N VAL A 33 1.37 -20.58 14.92
CA VAL A 33 1.28 -19.12 14.97
C VAL A 33 -0.13 -18.71 15.37
N PRO A 34 -0.32 -17.87 16.40
CA PRO A 34 -1.65 -17.37 16.77
C PRO A 34 -2.14 -16.33 15.75
N THR A 35 -2.74 -16.80 14.67
CA THR A 35 -3.18 -15.97 13.52
C THR A 35 -4.15 -14.87 13.92
N ILE A 36 -5.02 -15.11 14.89
CA ILE A 36 -5.98 -14.11 15.42
C ILE A 36 -5.21 -12.91 16.00
N ILE A 37 -4.16 -13.15 16.78
CA ILE A 37 -3.34 -12.09 17.37
C ILE A 37 -2.58 -11.33 16.26
N ALA A 38 -2.02 -12.06 15.30
CA ALA A 38 -1.32 -11.45 14.16
C ALA A 38 -2.23 -10.52 13.36
N ILE A 39 -3.45 -10.95 13.06
CA ILE A 39 -4.44 -10.16 12.34
C ILE A 39 -4.85 -8.93 13.17
N SER A 40 -5.14 -9.09 14.45
CA SER A 40 -5.50 -7.98 15.33
C SER A 40 -4.40 -6.92 15.41
N CYS A 41 -3.15 -7.33 15.56
CA CYS A 41 -2.00 -6.42 15.55
C CYS A 41 -1.85 -5.68 14.21
N THR A 42 -2.09 -6.37 13.09
CA THR A 42 -2.05 -5.75 11.75
C THR A 42 -3.09 -4.64 11.63
N TYR A 43 -4.33 -4.90 12.08
CA TYR A 43 -5.39 -3.88 12.08
C TYR A 43 -5.08 -2.70 13.00
N MET A 44 -4.54 -2.95 14.20
CA MET A 44 -4.14 -1.87 15.13
C MET A 44 -3.07 -0.96 14.51
N ILE A 45 -2.03 -1.55 13.93
CA ILE A 45 -0.96 -0.79 13.26
C ILE A 45 -1.53 0.00 12.07
N SER A 46 -2.39 -0.62 11.28
CA SER A 46 -3.03 0.02 10.11
C SER A 46 -3.88 1.22 10.52
N LEU A 47 -4.68 1.09 11.59
CA LEU A 47 -5.49 2.18 12.14
C LEU A 47 -4.64 3.33 12.67
N CYS A 48 -3.56 3.02 13.41
CA CYS A 48 -2.63 4.04 13.89
C CYS A 48 -1.97 4.80 12.73
N LEU A 49 -1.52 4.09 11.70
CA LEU A 49 -0.91 4.72 10.52
C LEU A 49 -1.91 5.56 9.73
N SER A 50 -3.13 5.07 9.56
CA SER A 50 -4.22 5.81 8.92
C SER A 50 -4.57 7.07 9.68
N GLY A 51 -4.66 6.99 11.02
CA GLY A 51 -4.91 8.15 11.88
C GLY A 51 -3.80 9.21 11.77
N LEU A 52 -2.54 8.79 11.81
CA LEU A 52 -1.40 9.70 11.62
C LEU A 52 -1.38 10.30 10.21
N GLY A 53 -1.68 9.50 9.18
CA GLY A 53 -1.80 9.97 7.80
C GLY A 53 -2.91 11.02 7.64
N GLY A 54 -4.09 10.76 8.22
CA GLY A 54 -5.20 11.70 8.22
C GLY A 54 -4.88 13.01 8.97
N TRP A 55 -4.20 12.92 10.10
CA TRP A 55 -3.77 14.10 10.86
C TRP A 55 -2.78 14.97 10.07
N LEU A 56 -1.85 14.37 9.35
CA LEU A 56 -0.90 15.08 8.48
C LEU A 56 -1.57 15.65 7.23
N ALA A 57 -2.59 14.98 6.70
CA ALA A 57 -3.30 15.42 5.50
C ALA A 57 -4.33 16.53 5.79
N ALA A 58 -4.90 16.58 6.99
CA ALA A 58 -5.95 17.53 7.36
C ALA A 58 -5.60 19.01 7.09
N PRO A 59 -4.41 19.52 7.42
CA PRO A 59 -4.07 20.93 7.15
C PRO A 59 -3.88 21.24 5.66
N LEU A 60 -3.59 20.23 4.85
CA LEU A 60 -3.34 20.40 3.41
C LEU A 60 -4.61 20.35 2.57
N PHE A 61 -5.56 19.50 2.94
CA PHE A 61 -6.72 19.19 2.10
C PHE A 61 -8.04 19.74 2.63
N LEU A 62 -8.07 20.40 3.79
CA LEU A 62 -9.31 20.76 4.48
C LEU A 62 -10.27 19.54 4.55
N VAL A 63 -10.97 19.31 5.61
CA VAL A 63 -11.89 18.17 5.75
C VAL A 63 -13.04 18.34 4.75
N SER A 64 -12.89 17.78 3.56
CA SER A 64 -13.85 17.87 2.47
C SER A 64 -14.13 16.49 1.87
N GLN A 65 -15.18 16.40 1.07
CA GLN A 65 -15.58 15.18 0.39
C GLN A 65 -14.50 14.60 -0.56
N SER A 66 -13.50 15.41 -0.93
CA SER A 66 -12.37 15.01 -1.77
C SER A 66 -11.38 14.05 -1.08
N LEU A 67 -11.46 13.84 0.23
CA LEU A 67 -10.62 12.86 0.94
C LEU A 67 -10.89 11.41 0.46
N GLY A 68 -12.06 11.12 -0.10
CA GLY A 68 -12.35 9.82 -0.71
C GLY A 68 -11.45 9.50 -1.91
N SER A 69 -11.12 10.48 -2.73
CA SER A 69 -10.21 10.30 -3.88
C SER A 69 -8.78 9.95 -3.44
N MET A 70 -8.38 10.41 -2.26
CA MET A 70 -7.05 10.09 -1.70
C MET A 70 -6.90 8.61 -1.36
N ALA A 71 -7.96 7.98 -0.85
CA ALA A 71 -7.98 6.54 -0.59
C ALA A 71 -7.86 5.72 -1.89
N GLN A 72 -8.53 6.16 -2.96
CA GLN A 72 -8.41 5.52 -4.27
C GLN A 72 -7.00 5.62 -4.85
N LYS A 73 -6.33 6.78 -4.70
CA LYS A 73 -4.95 6.97 -5.13
C LYS A 73 -3.96 6.14 -4.31
N ALA A 74 -4.18 6.04 -3.00
CA ALA A 74 -3.38 5.16 -2.15
C ALA A 74 -3.52 3.69 -2.58
N PHE A 75 -4.73 3.23 -2.90
CA PHE A 75 -4.97 1.90 -3.45
C PHE A 75 -4.24 1.71 -4.80
N ALA A 76 -4.32 2.69 -5.70
CA ALA A 76 -3.59 2.67 -6.97
C ALA A 76 -2.08 2.55 -6.75
N GLY A 77 -1.52 3.26 -5.76
CA GLY A 77 -0.11 3.18 -5.40
C GLY A 77 0.31 1.80 -4.91
N ILE A 78 -0.51 1.15 -4.09
CA ILE A 78 -0.25 -0.21 -3.59
C ILE A 78 -0.29 -1.22 -4.75
N VAL A 79 -1.28 -1.12 -5.62
CA VAL A 79 -1.41 -1.99 -6.81
C VAL A 79 -0.22 -1.83 -7.74
N LEU A 80 0.16 -0.60 -8.04
CA LEU A 80 1.30 -0.27 -8.90
C LEU A 80 2.62 -0.77 -8.29
N GLY A 81 2.78 -0.66 -6.97
CA GLY A 81 3.96 -1.17 -6.26
C GLY A 81 4.05 -2.69 -6.24
N GLY A 82 2.93 -3.38 -6.25
CA GLY A 82 2.78 -4.83 -6.17
C GLY A 82 2.29 -5.30 -4.81
N PHE A 83 1.21 -6.09 -4.82
CA PHE A 83 0.62 -6.64 -3.61
C PHE A 83 1.62 -7.54 -2.85
N GLY A 84 1.61 -7.43 -1.51
CA GLY A 84 2.40 -8.27 -0.62
C GLY A 84 3.84 -7.81 -0.40
N ASN A 85 4.29 -6.75 -1.06
CA ASN A 85 5.63 -6.21 -0.89
C ASN A 85 5.59 -4.77 -0.34
N VAL A 86 6.01 -4.59 0.91
CA VAL A 86 6.02 -3.28 1.58
C VAL A 86 6.91 -2.28 0.84
N LYS A 87 8.07 -2.73 0.34
CA LYS A 87 8.98 -1.87 -0.47
C LYS A 87 8.29 -1.41 -1.75
N GLY A 88 7.59 -2.34 -2.43
CA GLY A 88 6.81 -2.05 -3.62
C GLY A 88 5.74 -1.00 -3.36
N ALA A 89 4.96 -1.17 -2.31
CA ALA A 89 3.90 -0.23 -1.94
C ALA A 89 4.43 1.18 -1.68
N ILE A 90 5.56 1.31 -0.97
CA ILE A 90 6.20 2.61 -0.71
C ILE A 90 6.62 3.29 -2.03
N ILE A 91 7.30 2.55 -2.90
CA ILE A 91 7.77 3.08 -4.19
C ILE A 91 6.57 3.41 -5.09
N GLY A 92 5.55 2.56 -5.13
CA GLY A 92 4.34 2.78 -5.91
C GLY A 92 3.60 4.04 -5.48
N CYS A 93 3.41 4.26 -4.18
CA CYS A 93 2.78 5.48 -3.66
C CYS A 93 3.61 6.74 -3.97
N LEU A 94 4.94 6.68 -3.88
CA LEU A 94 5.81 7.79 -4.26
C LEU A 94 5.70 8.10 -5.77
N LEU A 95 5.68 7.09 -6.62
CA LEU A 95 5.50 7.26 -8.07
C LEU A 95 4.14 7.88 -8.40
N ILE A 96 3.05 7.41 -7.79
CA ILE A 96 1.72 7.99 -7.99
C ILE A 96 1.71 9.47 -7.57
N GLY A 97 2.30 9.80 -6.42
CA GLY A 97 2.40 11.19 -5.95
C GLY A 97 3.20 12.09 -6.90
N LEU A 98 4.31 11.58 -7.47
CA LEU A 98 5.08 12.31 -8.47
C LEU A 98 4.27 12.51 -9.76
N ILE A 99 3.63 11.47 -10.27
CA ILE A 99 2.79 11.54 -11.47
C ILE A 99 1.65 12.55 -11.28
N GLU A 100 1.00 12.52 -10.12
CA GLU A 100 -0.05 13.47 -9.78
C GLU A 100 0.49 14.91 -9.77
N SER A 101 1.64 15.15 -9.13
CA SER A 101 2.26 16.48 -9.08
C SER A 101 2.61 17.02 -10.47
N PHE A 102 3.12 16.18 -11.37
CA PHE A 102 3.37 16.57 -12.76
C PHE A 102 2.08 16.79 -13.55
N SER A 103 1.05 16.01 -13.29
CA SER A 103 -0.24 16.13 -13.99
C SER A 103 -0.94 17.46 -13.68
N VAL A 104 -0.79 17.98 -12.48
CA VAL A 104 -1.34 19.29 -12.08
C VAL A 104 -0.75 20.44 -12.93
N ILE A 105 0.52 20.34 -13.33
CA ILE A 105 1.18 21.35 -14.17
C ILE A 105 0.54 21.41 -15.55
N ILE A 106 0.07 20.28 -16.08
CA ILE A 106 -0.51 20.17 -17.41
C ILE A 106 -1.99 20.53 -17.39
N THR A 107 -2.76 19.91 -16.49
CA THR A 107 -4.21 20.16 -16.38
C THR A 107 -4.74 19.67 -15.02
N ASP A 108 -5.18 20.62 -14.19
CA ASP A 108 -5.72 20.30 -12.86
C ASP A 108 -7.03 19.47 -12.91
N SER A 109 -7.86 19.70 -13.95
CA SER A 109 -9.15 19.00 -14.10
C SER A 109 -9.02 17.51 -14.41
N TYR A 110 -7.93 17.04 -15.00
CA TYR A 110 -7.74 15.66 -15.43
C TYR A 110 -6.68 14.90 -14.64
N LYS A 111 -6.18 15.45 -13.55
CA LYS A 111 -5.13 14.83 -12.71
C LYS A 111 -5.47 13.39 -12.27
N ASP A 112 -6.71 13.17 -11.86
CA ASP A 112 -7.16 11.85 -11.43
C ASP A 112 -7.23 10.85 -12.60
N ALA A 113 -7.67 11.30 -13.77
CA ALA A 113 -7.73 10.48 -14.97
C ALA A 113 -6.33 10.03 -15.42
N VAL A 114 -5.33 10.90 -15.33
CA VAL A 114 -3.92 10.55 -15.65
C VAL A 114 -3.38 9.48 -14.71
N VAL A 115 -3.64 9.60 -13.40
CA VAL A 115 -3.22 8.61 -12.41
C VAL A 115 -3.82 7.23 -12.72
N PHE A 116 -5.13 7.18 -13.01
CA PHE A 116 -5.80 5.92 -13.34
C PHE A 116 -5.36 5.35 -14.70
N LEU A 117 -5.09 6.20 -15.68
CA LEU A 117 -4.56 5.77 -16.97
C LEU A 117 -3.19 5.11 -16.81
N VAL A 118 -2.29 5.73 -16.04
CA VAL A 118 -0.98 5.12 -15.73
C VAL A 118 -1.14 3.80 -15.00
N LEU A 119 -2.08 3.71 -14.05
CA LEU A 119 -2.37 2.46 -13.36
C LEU A 119 -2.79 1.36 -14.34
N ILE A 120 -3.71 1.66 -15.27
CA ILE A 120 -4.17 0.70 -16.27
C ILE A 120 -3.01 0.24 -17.16
N ILE A 121 -2.18 1.17 -17.64
CA ILE A 121 -1.00 0.84 -18.47
C ILE A 121 -0.06 -0.11 -17.72
N VAL A 122 0.25 0.20 -16.45
CA VAL A 122 1.14 -0.64 -15.66
C VAL A 122 0.55 -2.03 -15.40
N LEU A 123 -0.76 -2.13 -15.12
CA LEU A 123 -1.43 -3.42 -14.94
C LEU A 123 -1.47 -4.26 -16.21
N VAL A 124 -1.60 -3.64 -17.38
CA VAL A 124 -1.58 -4.34 -18.67
C VAL A 124 -0.18 -4.86 -18.99
N VAL A 125 0.86 -4.06 -18.72
CA VAL A 125 2.26 -4.44 -18.99
C VAL A 125 2.81 -5.41 -17.93
N LYS A 126 2.45 -5.20 -16.66
CA LYS A 126 2.96 -5.98 -15.53
C LYS A 126 1.89 -6.18 -14.46
N PRO A 127 1.04 -7.22 -14.60
CA PRO A 127 -0.11 -7.44 -13.72
C PRO A 127 0.25 -7.68 -12.26
N THR A 128 1.49 -8.05 -11.97
CA THR A 128 2.01 -8.23 -10.59
C THR A 128 2.45 -6.93 -9.92
N GLY A 129 2.40 -5.80 -10.61
CA GLY A 129 3.01 -4.55 -10.17
C GLY A 129 4.52 -4.50 -10.40
N ILE A 130 5.14 -3.36 -10.10
CA ILE A 130 6.57 -3.12 -10.41
C ILE A 130 7.49 -4.07 -9.62
N LEU A 131 7.19 -4.31 -8.34
CA LEU A 131 7.95 -5.14 -7.40
C LEU A 131 7.13 -6.32 -6.84
N GLY A 132 6.00 -6.65 -7.46
CA GLY A 132 5.18 -7.79 -7.04
C GLY A 132 5.90 -9.12 -7.21
N GLN A 133 5.71 -10.02 -6.25
CA GLN A 133 6.25 -11.38 -6.33
C GLN A 133 5.38 -12.20 -7.31
N ASN A 134 6.03 -12.91 -8.22
CA ASN A 134 5.36 -13.90 -9.04
C ASN A 134 4.89 -15.06 -8.14
N VAL A 135 3.59 -15.19 -8.00
CA VAL A 135 2.97 -16.31 -7.26
C VAL A 135 3.11 -17.64 -8.03
N SER A 136 3.67 -17.59 -9.24
CA SER A 136 3.77 -18.73 -10.17
C SER A 136 4.75 -19.84 -9.75
N ASP A 137 5.56 -19.65 -8.71
CA ASP A 137 6.64 -20.61 -8.35
C ASP A 137 6.27 -21.52 -7.17
N LYS A 138 4.99 -21.64 -6.81
CA LYS A 138 4.53 -22.55 -5.74
C LYS A 138 3.35 -23.43 -6.21
N ALA A 139 3.52 -24.10 -7.35
CA ALA A 139 2.73 -25.26 -7.73
C ALA A 139 3.59 -26.51 -7.69
#